data_83593130a047b0cb181b4eb3c2044036
#
_entry.id   83593130a047b0cb181b4eb3c2044036
#
_cell.length_a   1.000
_cell.length_b   1.000
_cell.length_c   1.000
_cell.angle_alpha   90.00
_cell.angle_beta   90.00
_cell.angle_gamma   90.00
#
_symmetry.space_group_name_H-M   'P 1'
#
loop_
_entity.id
_entity.type
_entity.pdbx_description
1 polymer ?
#
loop_
_entity_poly.entity_id
_entity_poly.type
_entity_poly.pdbx_seq_one_letter_code
_entity_poly.pdbx_strand_id
1 'polypeptide(L)'
;DPIVLLHGNPTSSHLWRNVIPHLAGLARCLAPDLIGMGDSDKLADSGPGRYRLVEHRRFLDGFLDAMTFERPVTLVVHDWGSALGFHYARRHESNVKGIAFMEAIVRPVTWDEWPGSVRGLFQQIRTPEVGWDLIVNKHVFVEQILPGAIQRDLTPEEMDTYRAPFLDPPTRKPVWRWPNEIPIDGEPSDVVELVQQYTDWLTRST
;
A
#
# COMPACT_ATOMS: atom_id res chain seq x y z
N ASP A 1 -15.79 9.18 15.93
CA ASP A 1 -15.78 8.35 14.71
C ASP A 1 -14.41 7.68 14.56
N PRO A 2 -14.31 6.40 14.19
CA PRO A 2 -13.02 5.73 14.07
C PRO A 2 -12.19 6.29 12.92
N ILE A 3 -10.85 6.22 13.07
CA ILE A 3 -9.88 6.57 12.02
C ILE A 3 -9.15 5.30 11.62
N VAL A 4 -9.19 4.95 10.34
CA VAL A 4 -8.46 3.81 9.76
C VAL A 4 -7.29 4.35 8.96
N LEU A 5 -6.07 3.94 9.32
CA LEU A 5 -4.84 4.39 8.70
C LEU A 5 -4.24 3.24 7.88
N LEU A 6 -4.18 3.40 6.56
CA LEU A 6 -3.70 2.37 5.63
C LEU A 6 -2.34 2.76 5.05
N HIS A 7 -1.35 1.93 5.30
CA HIS A 7 0.00 2.05 4.75
C HIS A 7 0.11 1.42 3.35
N GLY A 8 1.28 1.52 2.74
CA GLY A 8 1.60 0.90 1.45
C GLY A 8 2.96 0.19 1.43
N ASN A 9 3.59 0.14 0.28
CA ASN A 9 4.81 -0.60 0.05
C ASN A 9 6.07 0.27 0.29
N PRO A 10 7.10 -0.20 0.98
CA PRO A 10 7.29 -1.47 1.71
C PRO A 10 7.05 -1.33 3.21
N THR A 11 6.13 -0.48 3.60
CA THR A 11 5.93 -0.06 4.98
C THR A 11 4.95 -0.95 5.77
N SER A 12 4.59 -0.49 6.96
CA SER A 12 3.65 -1.13 7.88
C SER A 12 2.91 -0.06 8.69
N SER A 13 2.12 -0.45 9.67
CA SER A 13 1.50 0.45 10.64
C SER A 13 2.51 1.39 11.32
N HIS A 14 3.80 0.98 11.39
CA HIS A 14 4.90 1.80 11.89
C HIS A 14 5.03 3.16 11.17
N LEU A 15 4.58 3.26 9.91
CA LEU A 15 4.49 4.53 9.18
C LEU A 15 3.75 5.60 9.99
N TRP A 16 2.72 5.20 10.72
CA TRP A 16 1.81 6.09 11.43
C TRP A 16 2.23 6.42 12.87
N ARG A 17 3.40 5.92 13.34
CA ARG A 17 3.88 6.07 14.73
C ARG A 17 3.91 7.51 15.24
N ASN A 18 4.22 8.47 14.37
CA ASN A 18 4.26 9.88 14.70
C ASN A 18 2.93 10.62 14.44
N VAL A 19 1.95 9.97 13.82
CA VAL A 19 0.63 10.53 13.50
C VAL A 19 -0.40 10.11 14.55
N ILE A 20 -0.44 8.82 14.88
CA ILE A 20 -1.41 8.24 15.83
C ILE A 20 -1.44 8.97 17.18
N PRO A 21 -0.31 9.35 17.81
CA PRO A 21 -0.35 10.07 19.10
C PRO A 21 -1.15 11.37 19.07
N HIS A 22 -1.19 12.06 17.93
CA HIS A 22 -1.96 13.30 17.77
C HIS A 22 -3.46 13.05 17.51
N LEU A 23 -3.83 11.85 17.06
CA LEU A 23 -5.20 11.47 16.72
C LEU A 23 -5.88 10.67 17.84
N ALA A 24 -5.12 9.94 18.66
CA ALA A 24 -5.64 8.99 19.65
C ALA A 24 -6.52 9.65 20.73
N GLY A 25 -6.30 10.95 21.02
CA GLY A 25 -7.17 11.72 21.90
C GLY A 25 -8.50 12.16 21.27
N LEU A 26 -8.61 12.09 19.94
CA LEU A 26 -9.78 12.54 19.20
C LEU A 26 -10.67 11.37 18.77
N ALA A 27 -10.08 10.20 18.47
CA ALA A 27 -10.80 9.05 17.95
C ALA A 27 -10.03 7.74 18.17
N ARG A 28 -10.74 6.61 18.07
CA ARG A 28 -10.12 5.29 17.99
C ARG A 28 -9.35 5.17 16.67
N CYS A 29 -8.04 4.99 16.74
CA CYS A 29 -7.18 4.77 15.57
C CYS A 29 -6.98 3.26 15.35
N LEU A 30 -7.13 2.83 14.11
CA LEU A 30 -6.90 1.47 13.63
C LEU A 30 -5.88 1.54 12.50
N ALA A 31 -4.73 0.93 12.68
CA ALA A 31 -3.67 0.88 11.68
C ALA A 31 -3.28 -0.59 11.42
N PRO A 32 -4.04 -1.33 10.58
CA PRO A 32 -3.71 -2.70 10.26
C PRO A 32 -2.45 -2.78 9.40
N ASP A 33 -1.64 -3.79 9.62
CA ASP A 33 -0.62 -4.19 8.67
C ASP A 33 -1.29 -5.00 7.55
N LEU A 34 -1.00 -4.63 6.30
CA LEU A 34 -1.50 -5.37 5.14
C LEU A 34 -0.93 -6.79 5.13
N ILE A 35 -1.72 -7.76 4.62
CA ILE A 35 -1.27 -9.16 4.57
C ILE A 35 0.12 -9.30 3.95
N GLY A 36 1.01 -10.01 4.62
CA GLY A 36 2.40 -10.15 4.21
C GLY A 36 3.32 -8.98 4.58
N MET A 37 2.79 -7.89 5.15
CA MET A 37 3.55 -6.70 5.58
C MET A 37 3.55 -6.61 7.11
N GLY A 38 4.51 -5.86 7.68
CA GLY A 38 4.60 -5.68 9.13
C GLY A 38 4.49 -6.98 9.91
N ASP A 39 3.67 -6.98 10.95
CA ASP A 39 3.41 -8.13 11.83
C ASP A 39 2.28 -9.05 11.32
N SER A 40 1.65 -8.71 10.19
CA SER A 40 0.62 -9.57 9.58
C SER A 40 1.20 -10.87 9.02
N ASP A 41 0.39 -11.92 9.03
CA ASP A 41 0.75 -13.24 8.55
C ASP A 41 1.30 -13.22 7.12
N LYS A 42 2.26 -14.09 6.86
CA LYS A 42 2.75 -14.41 5.52
C LYS A 42 1.90 -15.54 4.94
N LEU A 43 1.54 -15.44 3.67
CA LEU A 43 0.77 -16.49 3.00
C LEU A 43 1.66 -17.73 2.80
N ALA A 44 1.19 -18.89 3.27
CA ALA A 44 1.93 -20.15 3.23
C ALA A 44 2.25 -20.58 1.78
N ASP A 45 1.27 -20.44 0.87
CA ASP A 45 1.50 -20.58 -0.57
C ASP A 45 1.63 -19.19 -1.18
N SER A 46 2.83 -18.89 -1.62
CA SER A 46 3.17 -17.60 -2.20
C SER A 46 3.57 -17.72 -3.68
N GLY A 47 2.79 -18.50 -4.43
CA GLY A 47 2.93 -18.61 -5.89
C GLY A 47 2.87 -17.24 -6.60
N PRO A 48 3.14 -17.19 -7.91
CA PRO A 48 3.30 -15.93 -8.66
C PRO A 48 2.03 -15.07 -8.69
N GLY A 49 0.86 -15.64 -8.41
CA GLY A 49 -0.43 -14.92 -8.36
C GLY A 49 -0.79 -14.33 -6.99
N ARG A 50 0.05 -14.51 -5.96
CA ARG A 50 -0.26 -14.06 -4.59
C ARG A 50 0.14 -12.61 -4.34
N TYR A 51 -0.43 -12.03 -3.30
CA TYR A 51 -0.21 -10.65 -2.88
C TYR A 51 -0.63 -9.59 -3.92
N ARG A 52 -1.54 -9.94 -4.83
CA ARG A 52 -2.11 -8.98 -5.76
C ARG A 52 -3.02 -7.97 -5.04
N LEU A 53 -3.27 -6.82 -5.66
CA LEU A 53 -4.18 -5.80 -5.12
C LEU A 53 -5.55 -6.41 -4.74
N VAL A 54 -6.11 -7.26 -5.59
CA VAL A 54 -7.40 -7.93 -5.34
C VAL A 54 -7.37 -8.88 -4.13
N GLU A 55 -6.22 -9.47 -3.81
CA GLU A 55 -6.05 -10.30 -2.62
C GLU A 55 -5.93 -9.45 -1.36
N HIS A 56 -5.09 -8.41 -1.37
CA HIS A 56 -5.00 -7.44 -0.27
C HIS A 56 -6.36 -6.82 0.06
N ARG A 57 -7.14 -6.46 -0.98
CA ARG A 57 -8.50 -5.97 -0.82
C ARG A 57 -9.37 -6.95 -0.03
N ARG A 58 -9.34 -8.25 -0.37
CA ARG A 58 -10.16 -9.27 0.33
C ARG A 58 -9.82 -9.37 1.82
N PHE A 59 -8.54 -9.32 2.17
CA PHE A 59 -8.10 -9.31 3.57
C PHE A 59 -8.53 -8.03 4.29
N LEU A 60 -8.37 -6.87 3.65
CA LEU A 60 -8.79 -5.60 4.24
C LEU A 60 -10.31 -5.53 4.41
N ASP A 61 -11.09 -5.93 3.40
CA ASP A 61 -12.56 -5.99 3.49
C ASP A 61 -12.97 -6.87 4.69
N GLY A 62 -12.43 -8.08 4.81
CA GLY A 62 -12.73 -8.98 5.94
C GLY A 62 -12.34 -8.39 7.30
N PHE A 63 -11.22 -7.65 7.38
CA PHE A 63 -10.83 -6.95 8.59
C PHE A 63 -11.84 -5.84 8.94
N LEU A 64 -12.19 -4.98 7.98
CA LEU A 64 -13.10 -3.86 8.21
C LEU A 64 -14.52 -4.34 8.55
N ASP A 65 -15.00 -5.40 7.90
CA ASP A 65 -16.29 -6.03 8.21
C ASP A 65 -16.32 -6.60 9.64
N ALA A 66 -15.22 -7.22 10.09
CA ALA A 66 -15.11 -7.74 11.45
C ALA A 66 -15.07 -6.66 12.53
N MET A 67 -14.68 -5.42 12.17
CA MET A 67 -14.62 -4.30 13.11
C MET A 67 -15.99 -3.75 13.51
N THR A 68 -17.08 -4.08 12.80
CA THR A 68 -18.47 -3.68 13.09
C THR A 68 -18.58 -2.21 13.55
N PHE A 69 -18.24 -1.29 12.65
CA PHE A 69 -18.28 0.14 12.99
C PHE A 69 -19.71 0.64 13.17
N GLU A 70 -20.00 1.23 14.33
CA GLU A 70 -21.30 1.86 14.65
C GLU A 70 -21.46 3.25 13.95
N ARG A 71 -20.36 3.81 13.45
CA ARG A 71 -20.31 5.14 12.83
C ARG A 71 -19.40 5.12 11.60
N PRO A 72 -19.64 6.02 10.63
CA PRO A 72 -18.75 6.15 9.48
C PRO A 72 -17.29 6.39 9.89
N VAL A 73 -16.36 5.81 9.16
CA VAL A 73 -14.92 5.92 9.43
C VAL A 73 -14.28 7.07 8.66
N THR A 74 -13.23 7.64 9.21
CA THR A 74 -12.31 8.50 8.45
C THR A 74 -11.14 7.65 7.99
N LEU A 75 -10.81 7.69 6.71
CA LEU A 75 -9.66 7.00 6.14
C LEU A 75 -8.45 7.95 6.07
N VAL A 76 -7.29 7.49 6.51
CA VAL A 76 -5.99 8.16 6.30
C VAL A 76 -5.12 7.20 5.53
N VAL A 77 -4.80 7.51 4.29
CA VAL A 77 -4.26 6.53 3.35
C VAL A 77 -3.00 7.03 2.64
N HIS A 78 -2.05 6.14 2.44
CA HIS A 78 -0.78 6.42 1.80
C HIS A 78 -0.42 5.31 0.82
N ASP A 79 0.15 5.66 -0.34
CA ASP A 79 0.64 4.73 -1.36
C ASP A 79 -0.44 3.69 -1.73
N TRP A 80 -0.17 2.39 -1.68
CA TRP A 80 -1.15 1.33 -1.95
C TRP A 80 -2.34 1.30 -0.98
N GLY A 81 -2.14 1.80 0.24
CA GLY A 81 -3.26 2.02 1.16
C GLY A 81 -4.30 2.99 0.58
N SER A 82 -3.90 3.91 -0.31
CA SER A 82 -4.84 4.80 -1.00
C SER A 82 -5.70 4.05 -2.02
N ALA A 83 -5.11 3.18 -2.84
CA ALA A 83 -5.88 2.37 -3.80
C ALA A 83 -6.91 1.47 -3.09
N LEU A 84 -6.51 0.85 -1.98
CA LEU A 84 -7.39 0.04 -1.14
C LEU A 84 -8.49 0.89 -0.50
N GLY A 85 -8.12 2.03 0.08
CA GLY A 85 -9.04 2.94 0.77
C GLY A 85 -10.06 3.59 -0.18
N PHE A 86 -9.63 4.07 -1.35
CA PHE A 86 -10.54 4.63 -2.36
C PHE A 86 -11.50 3.57 -2.90
N HIS A 87 -10.99 2.36 -3.17
CA HIS A 87 -11.84 1.25 -3.60
C HIS A 87 -12.87 0.87 -2.54
N TYR A 88 -12.48 0.81 -1.25
CA TYR A 88 -13.39 0.57 -0.15
C TYR A 88 -14.44 1.68 -0.05
N ALA A 89 -14.01 2.94 -0.03
CA ALA A 89 -14.90 4.10 0.11
C ALA A 89 -15.94 4.17 -1.01
N ARG A 90 -15.55 3.91 -2.26
CA ARG A 90 -16.48 3.86 -3.39
C ARG A 90 -17.60 2.81 -3.21
N ARG A 91 -17.28 1.67 -2.59
CA ARG A 91 -18.27 0.58 -2.37
C ARG A 91 -19.11 0.76 -1.11
N HIS A 92 -18.61 1.55 -0.17
CA HIS A 92 -19.20 1.76 1.15
C HIS A 92 -19.33 3.26 1.48
N GLU A 93 -19.82 4.06 0.54
CA GLU A 93 -19.82 5.52 0.61
C GLU A 93 -20.48 6.04 1.89
N SER A 94 -21.61 5.46 2.30
CA SER A 94 -22.31 5.82 3.54
C SER A 94 -21.52 5.49 4.82
N ASN A 95 -20.52 4.62 4.73
CA ASN A 95 -19.71 4.20 5.85
C ASN A 95 -18.39 4.98 5.95
N VAL A 96 -18.14 5.91 5.02
CA VAL A 96 -16.92 6.73 5.01
C VAL A 96 -17.30 8.20 5.17
N LYS A 97 -16.77 8.83 6.22
CA LYS A 97 -17.00 10.24 6.55
C LYS A 97 -16.09 11.18 5.75
N GLY A 98 -14.88 10.73 5.45
CA GLY A 98 -13.89 11.53 4.75
C GLY A 98 -12.59 10.75 4.56
N ILE A 99 -11.75 11.25 3.66
CA ILE A 99 -10.48 10.62 3.31
C ILE A 99 -9.38 11.68 3.31
N ALA A 100 -8.33 11.46 4.11
CA ALA A 100 -7.05 12.15 3.99
C ALA A 100 -6.08 11.23 3.27
N PHE A 101 -5.43 11.72 2.21
CA PHE A 101 -4.54 10.89 1.40
C PHE A 101 -3.24 11.62 1.06
N MET A 102 -2.18 10.86 0.90
CA MET A 102 -0.85 11.34 0.51
C MET A 102 -0.14 10.29 -0.33
N GLU A 103 0.71 10.72 -1.26
CA GLU A 103 1.45 9.84 -2.20
C GLU A 103 0.51 8.83 -2.89
N ALA A 104 -0.68 9.27 -3.28
CA ALA A 104 -1.81 8.39 -3.59
C ALA A 104 -1.84 7.92 -5.05
N ILE A 105 -2.29 6.68 -5.25
CA ILE A 105 -2.59 6.13 -6.57
C ILE A 105 -4.02 6.57 -6.94
N VAL A 106 -4.15 7.72 -7.59
CA VAL A 106 -5.46 8.34 -7.88
C VAL A 106 -6.01 7.98 -9.25
N ARG A 107 -5.18 7.58 -10.19
CA ARG A 107 -5.54 7.20 -11.56
C ARG A 107 -4.50 6.28 -12.20
N PRO A 108 -4.84 5.58 -13.28
CA PRO A 108 -3.83 4.96 -14.13
C PRO A 108 -2.90 6.02 -14.75
N VAL A 109 -1.69 5.64 -15.05
CA VAL A 109 -0.65 6.51 -15.63
C VAL A 109 0.03 5.84 -16.83
N THR A 110 0.83 6.61 -17.56
CA THR A 110 1.72 6.09 -18.61
C THR A 110 3.18 6.19 -18.17
N TRP A 111 4.06 5.46 -18.84
CA TRP A 111 5.50 5.60 -18.61
C TRP A 111 6.02 7.01 -18.89
N ASP A 112 5.37 7.75 -19.79
CA ASP A 112 5.77 9.13 -20.07
C ASP A 112 5.43 10.09 -18.93
N GLU A 113 4.38 9.82 -18.19
CA GLU A 113 4.01 10.55 -16.98
C GLU A 113 4.81 10.11 -15.74
N TRP A 114 5.47 8.94 -15.80
CA TRP A 114 6.27 8.43 -14.68
C TRP A 114 7.54 9.26 -14.48
N PRO A 115 7.93 9.61 -13.22
CA PRO A 115 9.09 10.45 -12.98
C PRO A 115 10.36 9.90 -13.64
N GLY A 116 10.98 10.68 -14.51
CA GLY A 116 12.13 10.26 -15.32
C GLY A 116 13.33 9.75 -14.49
N SER A 117 13.52 10.32 -13.29
CA SER A 117 14.61 9.94 -12.37
C SER A 117 14.51 8.48 -11.88
N VAL A 118 13.31 7.91 -11.80
CA VAL A 118 13.08 6.56 -11.29
C VAL A 118 12.46 5.61 -12.33
N ARG A 119 12.09 6.12 -13.52
CA ARG A 119 11.45 5.33 -14.59
C ARG A 119 12.23 4.07 -14.92
N GLY A 120 13.53 4.21 -15.21
CA GLY A 120 14.37 3.07 -15.59
C GLY A 120 14.48 2.01 -14.50
N LEU A 121 14.50 2.41 -13.23
CA LEU A 121 14.50 1.48 -12.10
C LEU A 121 13.18 0.71 -12.02
N PHE A 122 12.04 1.41 -12.13
CA PHE A 122 10.71 0.75 -12.07
C PHE A 122 10.46 -0.16 -13.27
N GLN A 123 10.97 0.17 -14.46
CA GLN A 123 10.94 -0.73 -15.62
C GLN A 123 11.72 -2.02 -15.36
N GLN A 124 12.91 -1.94 -14.73
CA GLN A 124 13.68 -3.12 -14.33
C GLN A 124 12.94 -3.94 -13.26
N ILE A 125 12.39 -3.30 -12.23
CA ILE A 125 11.61 -3.97 -11.17
C ILE A 125 10.40 -4.72 -11.76
N ARG A 126 9.78 -4.20 -12.81
CA ARG A 126 8.64 -4.84 -13.50
C ARG A 126 9.05 -5.88 -14.56
N THR A 127 10.33 -6.04 -14.83
CA THR A 127 10.86 -7.16 -15.64
C THR A 127 10.99 -8.37 -14.73
N PRO A 128 10.29 -9.50 -14.99
CA PRO A 128 10.05 -10.57 -14.00
C PRO A 128 11.29 -11.06 -13.26
N GLU A 129 12.31 -11.52 -14.00
CA GLU A 129 13.53 -12.11 -13.43
C GLU A 129 14.42 -11.04 -12.78
N VAL A 130 14.55 -9.87 -13.45
CA VAL A 130 15.35 -8.75 -12.96
C VAL A 130 14.72 -8.17 -11.68
N GLY A 131 13.42 -7.92 -11.69
CA GLY A 131 12.72 -7.37 -10.54
C GLY A 131 12.70 -8.35 -9.37
N TRP A 132 12.59 -9.65 -9.64
CA TRP A 132 12.71 -10.66 -8.60
C TRP A 132 14.10 -10.63 -7.93
N ASP A 133 15.17 -10.58 -8.72
CA ASP A 133 16.52 -10.52 -8.20
C ASP A 133 16.78 -9.24 -7.39
N LEU A 134 16.33 -8.09 -7.90
CA LEU A 134 16.47 -6.81 -7.20
C LEU A 134 15.71 -6.79 -5.87
N ILE A 135 14.48 -7.24 -5.84
CA ILE A 135 13.61 -7.07 -4.68
C ILE A 135 13.72 -8.27 -3.72
N VAL A 136 13.60 -9.50 -4.24
CA VAL A 136 13.55 -10.69 -3.38
C VAL A 136 14.94 -11.11 -2.94
N ASN A 137 15.91 -11.17 -3.86
CA ASN A 137 17.27 -11.61 -3.51
C ASN A 137 18.07 -10.47 -2.88
N LYS A 138 18.12 -9.30 -3.51
CA LYS A 138 18.99 -8.16 -3.12
C LYS A 138 18.35 -7.17 -2.15
N HIS A 139 17.04 -7.29 -1.89
CA HIS A 139 16.29 -6.44 -0.94
C HIS A 139 16.34 -4.92 -1.24
N VAL A 140 16.53 -4.54 -2.50
CA VAL A 140 16.77 -3.15 -2.92
C VAL A 140 15.64 -2.20 -2.49
N PHE A 141 14.40 -2.67 -2.44
CA PHE A 141 13.26 -1.79 -2.12
C PHE A 141 13.35 -1.24 -0.69
N VAL A 142 13.64 -2.11 0.30
CA VAL A 142 13.75 -1.69 1.71
C VAL A 142 15.09 -1.03 1.99
N GLU A 143 16.18 -1.52 1.36
CA GLU A 143 17.53 -1.06 1.69
C GLU A 143 17.93 0.24 0.96
N GLN A 144 17.32 0.53 -0.19
CA GLN A 144 17.72 1.67 -1.01
C GLN A 144 16.56 2.58 -1.40
N ILE A 145 15.44 2.03 -1.90
CA ILE A 145 14.33 2.85 -2.39
C ILE A 145 13.63 3.54 -1.22
N LEU A 146 13.32 2.80 -0.15
CA LEU A 146 12.65 3.38 1.03
C LEU A 146 13.44 4.54 1.65
N PRO A 147 14.72 4.38 2.06
CA PRO A 147 15.45 5.50 2.63
C PRO A 147 15.67 6.63 1.62
N GLY A 148 15.85 6.32 0.33
CA GLY A 148 15.99 7.32 -0.72
C GLY A 148 14.72 8.14 -1.02
N ALA A 149 13.55 7.65 -0.61
CA ALA A 149 12.27 8.34 -0.76
C ALA A 149 11.91 9.23 0.45
N ILE A 150 12.69 9.20 1.52
CA ILE A 150 12.45 9.96 2.75
C ILE A 150 13.44 11.12 2.84
N GLN A 151 12.94 12.33 3.13
CA GLN A 151 13.78 13.55 3.14
C GLN A 151 14.80 13.59 4.28
N ARG A 152 14.53 12.89 5.39
CA ARG A 152 15.47 12.77 6.50
C ARG A 152 16.11 11.39 6.53
N ASP A 153 17.27 11.28 7.12
CA ASP A 153 17.87 9.98 7.39
C ASP A 153 17.00 9.19 8.39
N LEU A 154 16.80 7.91 8.08
CA LEU A 154 16.21 6.97 9.05
C LEU A 154 17.27 6.53 10.04
N THR A 155 16.91 6.40 11.32
CA THR A 155 17.82 5.82 12.31
C THR A 155 18.02 4.31 12.06
N PRO A 156 19.11 3.70 12.56
CA PRO A 156 19.29 2.25 12.48
C PRO A 156 18.08 1.46 13.01
N GLU A 157 17.49 1.90 14.12
CA GLU A 157 16.34 1.26 14.75
C GLU A 157 15.08 1.36 13.87
N GLU A 158 14.88 2.50 13.20
CA GLU A 158 13.78 2.67 12.24
C GLU A 158 13.97 1.74 11.03
N MET A 159 15.20 1.65 10.51
CA MET A 159 15.51 0.74 9.42
C MET A 159 15.33 -0.72 9.82
N ASP A 160 15.74 -1.10 11.03
CA ASP A 160 15.56 -2.46 11.54
C ASP A 160 14.07 -2.82 11.67
N THR A 161 13.23 -1.86 12.08
CA THR A 161 11.78 -2.05 12.11
C THR A 161 11.21 -2.31 10.71
N TYR A 162 11.66 -1.58 9.69
CA TYR A 162 11.22 -1.81 8.31
C TYR A 162 11.77 -3.09 7.69
N ARG A 163 12.95 -3.56 8.13
CA ARG A 163 13.57 -4.82 7.68
C ARG A 163 12.94 -6.05 8.30
N ALA A 164 12.54 -5.96 9.56
CA ALA A 164 12.08 -7.10 10.36
C ALA A 164 11.06 -8.01 9.66
N PRO A 165 10.05 -7.51 8.95
CA PRO A 165 9.09 -8.36 8.23
C PRO A 165 9.67 -9.10 7.03
N PHE A 166 10.88 -8.74 6.56
CA PHE A 166 11.44 -9.12 5.27
C PHE A 166 12.86 -9.69 5.35
N LEU A 167 13.25 -10.24 6.50
CA LEU A 167 14.61 -10.81 6.71
C LEU A 167 14.87 -11.96 5.74
N ASP A 168 13.91 -12.86 5.58
CA ASP A 168 14.04 -14.00 4.68
C ASP A 168 13.57 -13.66 3.26
N PRO A 169 14.32 -14.04 2.20
CA PRO A 169 13.94 -13.72 0.82
C PRO A 169 12.48 -14.08 0.45
N PRO A 170 11.92 -15.24 0.82
CA PRO A 170 10.52 -15.58 0.51
C PRO A 170 9.51 -14.60 1.09
N THR A 171 9.82 -13.92 2.22
CA THR A 171 8.93 -12.95 2.86
C THR A 171 8.84 -11.62 2.12
N ARG A 172 9.75 -11.36 1.14
CA ARG A 172 9.82 -10.14 0.33
C ARG A 172 8.88 -10.15 -0.88
N LYS A 173 8.15 -11.24 -1.12
CA LYS A 173 7.22 -11.36 -2.25
C LYS A 173 6.16 -10.26 -2.31
N PRO A 174 5.49 -9.82 -1.21
CA PRO A 174 4.56 -8.71 -1.26
C PRO A 174 5.25 -7.42 -1.74
N VAL A 175 6.48 -7.15 -1.26
CA VAL A 175 7.27 -5.99 -1.69
C VAL A 175 7.56 -5.99 -3.19
N TRP A 176 7.86 -7.17 -3.76
CA TRP A 176 8.04 -7.34 -5.21
C TRP A 176 6.73 -7.22 -5.98
N ARG A 177 5.63 -7.73 -5.43
CA ARG A 177 4.33 -7.72 -6.13
C ARG A 177 3.80 -6.30 -6.32
N TRP A 178 3.87 -5.44 -5.32
CA TRP A 178 3.28 -4.11 -5.37
C TRP A 178 3.72 -3.25 -6.57
N PRO A 179 5.02 -3.11 -6.91
CA PRO A 179 5.42 -2.38 -8.11
C PRO A 179 4.88 -2.97 -9.42
N ASN A 180 4.62 -4.29 -9.43
CA ASN A 180 4.06 -4.99 -10.59
C ASN A 180 2.54 -4.81 -10.73
N GLU A 181 1.87 -4.29 -9.70
CA GLU A 181 0.44 -3.97 -9.72
C GLU A 181 0.17 -2.50 -10.08
N ILE A 182 1.19 -1.62 -10.18
CA ILE A 182 0.98 -0.21 -10.53
C ILE A 182 0.36 -0.14 -11.93
N PRO A 183 -0.80 0.55 -12.10
CA PRO A 183 -1.52 0.63 -13.37
C PRO A 183 -0.81 1.56 -14.35
N ILE A 184 0.16 1.04 -15.11
CA ILE A 184 0.96 1.80 -16.08
C ILE A 184 0.72 1.23 -17.47
N ASP A 185 0.46 2.09 -18.45
CA ASP A 185 0.21 1.75 -19.86
C ASP A 185 -0.84 0.65 -20.05
N GLY A 186 -1.90 0.69 -19.24
CA GLY A 186 -2.99 -0.26 -19.34
C GLY A 186 -2.78 -1.60 -18.62
N GLU A 187 -1.65 -1.80 -17.95
CA GLU A 187 -1.31 -3.06 -17.29
C GLU A 187 -0.94 -2.90 -15.80
N PRO A 188 -1.37 -3.85 -14.92
CA PRO A 188 -2.30 -4.97 -15.19
C PRO A 188 -3.73 -4.45 -15.45
N SER A 189 -4.41 -5.04 -16.43
CA SER A 189 -5.70 -4.55 -16.91
C SER A 189 -6.80 -4.55 -15.84
N ASP A 190 -6.86 -5.57 -14.99
CA ASP A 190 -7.83 -5.66 -13.89
C ASP A 190 -7.57 -4.60 -12.80
N VAL A 191 -6.32 -4.23 -12.56
CA VAL A 191 -5.97 -3.13 -11.65
C VAL A 191 -6.29 -1.79 -12.28
N VAL A 192 -6.00 -1.60 -13.57
CA VAL A 192 -6.39 -0.41 -14.33
C VAL A 192 -7.88 -0.18 -14.25
N GLU A 193 -8.70 -1.20 -14.49
CA GLU A 193 -10.16 -1.12 -14.40
C GLU A 193 -10.60 -0.74 -12.97
N LEU A 194 -10.06 -1.38 -11.95
CA LEU A 194 -10.38 -1.08 -10.55
C LEU A 194 -10.03 0.37 -10.19
N VAL A 195 -8.85 0.82 -10.60
CA VAL A 195 -8.37 2.19 -10.36
C VAL A 195 -9.24 3.19 -11.10
N GLN A 196 -9.58 2.96 -12.36
CA GLN A 196 -10.45 3.84 -13.13
C GLN A 196 -11.84 4.00 -12.48
N GLN A 197 -12.41 2.92 -11.94
CA GLN A 197 -13.69 2.96 -11.26
C GLN A 197 -13.71 3.90 -10.04
N TYR A 198 -12.67 3.90 -9.21
CA TYR A 198 -12.63 4.84 -8.10
C TYR A 198 -12.15 6.23 -8.52
N THR A 199 -11.33 6.37 -9.57
CA THR A 199 -11.00 7.67 -10.17
C THR A 199 -12.26 8.41 -10.58
N ASP A 200 -13.14 7.75 -11.33
CA ASP A 200 -14.43 8.32 -11.76
C ASP A 200 -15.33 8.66 -10.57
N TRP A 201 -15.29 7.87 -9.52
CA TRP A 201 -16.03 8.14 -8.28
C TRP A 201 -15.45 9.35 -7.53
N LEU A 202 -14.11 9.45 -7.38
CA LEU A 202 -13.44 10.56 -6.71
C LEU A 202 -13.77 11.93 -7.33
N THR A 203 -14.00 11.99 -8.65
CA THR A 203 -14.39 13.25 -9.33
C THR A 203 -15.80 13.72 -8.97
N ARG A 204 -16.63 12.88 -8.37
CA ARG A 204 -18.05 13.13 -8.08
C ARG A 204 -18.37 13.07 -6.58
N SER A 205 -17.49 12.47 -5.78
CA SER A 205 -17.68 12.37 -4.33
C SER A 205 -17.52 13.74 -3.67
N THR A 206 -18.35 14.05 -2.69
CA THR A 206 -18.37 15.31 -1.94
C THR A 206 -18.03 15.06 -0.48
#